data_5046d175f57e359da435723385288d8f
#
_entry.id   5046d175f57e359da435723385288d8f
#
_cell.length_a   1.000
_cell.length_b   1.000
_cell.length_c   1.000
_cell.angle_alpha   90.00
_cell.angle_beta   90.00
_cell.angle_gamma   90.00
#
_symmetry.space_group_name_H-M   'P 1'
#
loop_
_entity.id
_entity.type
_entity.pdbx_description
1 polymer ?
#
loop_
_entity_poly.entity_id
_entity_poly.type
_entity_poly.pdbx_seq_one_letter_code
_entity_poly.pdbx_strand_id
1 'polypeptide(L)'
;MKVFIFILVLWLTPVWSAECQDFKFQEAPFTACTAKIPEDDIRLFLYDKTGKIYGQFQKLDNFLREERLNIIFATNGGMYHADRSPVGMYVENFKEFSPLIISDGPGNFGLLPNGVFCFNKKE
;
A
#
# COMPACT_ATOMS: atom_id res chain seq x y z
N MET A 1 29.53 41.84 -32.00
CA MET A 1 28.53 40.76 -31.89
C MET A 1 28.70 40.12 -30.51
N LYS A 2 27.79 40.44 -29.55
CA LYS A 2 27.86 39.89 -28.18
C LYS A 2 27.04 38.62 -28.13
N VAL A 3 27.67 37.47 -27.90
CA VAL A 3 26.96 36.17 -27.72
C VAL A 3 26.53 36.08 -26.27
N PHE A 4 25.22 36.09 -26.02
CA PHE A 4 24.66 35.80 -24.72
C PHE A 4 24.49 34.28 -24.57
N ILE A 5 25.30 33.70 -23.70
CA ILE A 5 25.18 32.29 -23.33
C ILE A 5 24.10 32.20 -22.23
N PHE A 6 22.91 31.65 -22.59
CA PHE A 6 21.87 31.32 -21.61
C PHE A 6 22.25 30.02 -20.92
N ILE A 7 22.68 30.08 -19.65
CA ILE A 7 22.91 28.90 -18.83
C ILE A 7 21.53 28.43 -18.32
N LEU A 8 21.01 27.33 -18.88
CA LEU A 8 19.81 26.66 -18.42
C LEU A 8 20.15 25.91 -17.12
N VAL A 9 19.81 26.47 -15.96
CA VAL A 9 19.94 25.80 -14.66
C VAL A 9 18.79 24.81 -14.53
N LEU A 10 19.06 23.51 -14.78
CA LEU A 10 18.12 22.43 -14.47
C LEU A 10 18.06 22.27 -12.93
N TRP A 11 16.95 22.67 -12.35
CA TRP A 11 16.63 22.36 -10.97
C TRP A 11 16.24 20.87 -10.88
N LEU A 12 17.18 20.03 -10.42
CA LEU A 12 16.87 18.66 -10.05
C LEU A 12 16.11 18.70 -8.73
N THR A 13 14.78 18.59 -8.80
CA THR A 13 13.96 18.35 -7.61
C THR A 13 14.22 16.91 -7.15
N PRO A 14 14.52 16.68 -5.86
CA PRO A 14 14.65 15.32 -5.36
C PRO A 14 13.29 14.60 -5.52
N VAL A 15 13.28 13.51 -6.27
CA VAL A 15 12.15 12.61 -6.33
C VAL A 15 12.20 11.79 -5.04
N TRP A 16 11.33 12.11 -4.10
CA TRP A 16 11.12 11.30 -2.91
C TRP A 16 10.35 10.05 -3.34
N SER A 17 10.82 8.89 -2.95
CA SER A 17 10.17 7.60 -3.14
C SER A 17 10.11 6.90 -1.79
N ALA A 18 9.13 6.03 -1.60
CA ALA A 18 9.06 5.17 -0.43
C ALA A 18 10.41 4.49 -0.18
N GLU A 19 10.92 4.55 1.04
CA GLU A 19 12.23 4.05 1.43
C GLU A 19 12.08 2.89 2.39
N CYS A 20 12.82 1.79 2.12
CA CYS A 20 12.86 0.62 3.00
C CYS A 20 14.25 0.52 3.64
N GLN A 21 14.30 0.29 4.95
CA GLN A 21 15.53 0.15 5.74
C GLN A 21 15.48 -1.13 6.56
N ASP A 22 16.56 -1.89 6.52
CA ASP A 22 16.72 -3.07 7.36
C ASP A 22 17.32 -2.68 8.72
N PHE A 23 16.77 -3.22 9.78
CA PHE A 23 17.27 -3.01 11.13
C PHE A 23 17.08 -4.26 12.00
N LYS A 24 17.73 -4.29 13.16
CA LYS A 24 17.53 -5.34 14.16
C LYS A 24 16.86 -4.78 15.40
N PHE A 25 15.89 -5.51 15.93
CA PHE A 25 15.29 -5.26 17.22
C PHE A 25 15.27 -6.56 18.03
N GLN A 26 15.86 -6.55 19.23
CA GLN A 26 16.02 -7.75 20.08
C GLN A 26 16.56 -8.96 19.29
N GLU A 27 17.63 -8.76 18.51
CA GLU A 27 18.29 -9.73 17.64
C GLU A 27 17.46 -10.26 16.45
N ALA A 28 16.18 -9.93 16.36
CA ALA A 28 15.35 -10.27 15.21
C ALA A 28 15.52 -9.25 14.05
N PRO A 29 15.62 -9.71 12.79
CA PRO A 29 15.71 -8.82 11.65
C PRO A 29 14.33 -8.28 11.27
N PHE A 30 14.27 -6.99 10.93
CA PHE A 30 13.07 -6.29 10.44
C PHE A 30 13.43 -5.40 9.25
N THR A 31 12.45 -5.19 8.38
CA THR A 31 12.48 -4.17 7.33
C THR A 31 11.37 -3.17 7.60
N ALA A 32 11.69 -1.90 7.75
CA ALA A 32 10.73 -0.82 7.84
C ALA A 32 10.66 -0.07 6.52
N CYS A 33 9.46 0.06 5.96
CA CYS A 33 9.24 0.87 4.77
C CYS A 33 8.42 2.09 5.16
N THR A 34 8.91 3.28 4.79
CA THR A 34 8.25 4.56 5.06
C THR A 34 7.67 5.12 3.78
N ALA A 35 6.39 5.44 3.81
CA ALA A 35 5.71 6.17 2.75
C ALA A 35 5.21 7.51 3.27
N LYS A 36 5.29 8.55 2.45
CA LYS A 36 4.86 9.91 2.78
C LYS A 36 3.62 10.27 1.97
N ILE A 37 2.54 10.62 2.64
CA ILE A 37 1.32 11.11 2.00
C ILE A 37 1.39 12.65 1.94
N PRO A 38 1.09 13.26 0.79
CA PRO A 38 0.53 12.69 -0.45
C PRO A 38 1.56 12.30 -1.53
N GLU A 39 2.87 12.39 -1.26
CA GLU A 39 3.94 12.24 -2.26
C GLU A 39 4.01 10.80 -2.80
N ASP A 40 3.84 9.81 -1.92
CA ASP A 40 3.86 8.40 -2.28
C ASP A 40 2.45 7.88 -2.57
N ASP A 41 2.35 6.99 -3.57
CA ASP A 41 1.08 6.41 -3.99
C ASP A 41 0.81 5.09 -3.24
N ILE A 42 0.08 5.19 -2.15
CA ILE A 42 -0.37 4.02 -1.38
C ILE A 42 -1.71 3.57 -1.91
N ARG A 43 -1.86 2.28 -2.21
CA ARG A 43 -3.09 1.68 -2.73
C ARG A 43 -3.40 0.35 -2.08
N LEU A 44 -4.68 0.01 -2.03
CA LEU A 44 -5.18 -1.31 -1.69
C LEU A 44 -5.62 -2.04 -2.96
N PHE A 45 -5.40 -3.35 -3.02
CA PHE A 45 -5.79 -4.19 -4.14
C PHE A 45 -6.33 -5.52 -3.63
N LEU A 46 -7.55 -5.84 -3.95
CA LEU A 46 -8.17 -7.14 -3.62
C LEU A 46 -8.54 -7.89 -4.89
N TYR A 47 -9.30 -7.28 -5.79
CA TYR A 47 -9.82 -7.90 -7.00
C TYR A 47 -9.13 -7.41 -8.25
N ASP A 48 -8.94 -8.31 -9.20
CA ASP A 48 -8.53 -7.97 -10.56
C ASP A 48 -9.71 -7.40 -11.37
N LYS A 49 -9.46 -7.02 -12.62
CA LYS A 49 -10.46 -6.45 -13.54
C LYS A 49 -11.61 -7.43 -13.85
N THR A 50 -11.46 -8.72 -13.59
CA THR A 50 -12.48 -9.75 -13.78
C THR A 50 -13.29 -10.04 -12.52
N GLY A 51 -12.95 -9.39 -11.38
CA GLY A 51 -13.58 -9.60 -10.08
C GLY A 51 -12.99 -10.79 -9.32
N LYS A 52 -11.85 -11.34 -9.74
CA LYS A 52 -11.16 -12.42 -9.05
C LYS A 52 -10.11 -11.86 -8.10
N ILE A 53 -10.02 -12.44 -6.89
CA ILE A 53 -9.00 -12.04 -5.91
C ILE A 53 -7.59 -12.31 -6.45
N TYR A 54 -6.70 -11.33 -6.37
CA TYR A 54 -5.29 -11.48 -6.75
C TYR A 54 -4.62 -12.61 -5.97
N GLY A 55 -4.75 -12.61 -4.65
CA GLY A 55 -4.31 -13.66 -3.72
C GLY A 55 -2.80 -13.86 -3.63
N GLN A 56 -2.01 -13.30 -4.54
CA GLN A 56 -0.56 -13.41 -4.61
C GLN A 56 0.06 -12.12 -5.12
N PHE A 57 1.16 -11.68 -4.48
CA PHE A 57 1.88 -10.47 -4.90
C PHE A 57 2.39 -10.55 -6.35
N GLN A 58 2.80 -11.73 -6.82
CA GLN A 58 3.27 -11.90 -8.19
C GLN A 58 2.19 -11.55 -9.23
N LYS A 59 0.92 -11.90 -8.97
CA LYS A 59 -0.18 -11.57 -9.88
C LYS A 59 -0.46 -10.07 -9.92
N LEU A 60 -0.38 -9.43 -8.74
CA LEU A 60 -0.52 -7.99 -8.63
C LEU A 60 0.64 -7.27 -9.31
N ASP A 61 1.90 -7.71 -9.12
CA ASP A 61 3.07 -7.13 -9.76
C ASP A 61 2.98 -7.22 -11.29
N ASN A 62 2.58 -8.37 -11.83
CA ASN A 62 2.38 -8.55 -13.27
C ASN A 62 1.34 -7.55 -13.80
N PHE A 63 0.19 -7.44 -13.14
CA PHE A 63 -0.85 -6.48 -13.52
C PHE A 63 -0.35 -5.04 -13.49
N LEU A 64 0.35 -4.63 -12.42
CA LEU A 64 0.85 -3.26 -12.29
C LEU A 64 1.92 -2.93 -13.33
N ARG A 65 2.78 -3.88 -13.71
CA ARG A 65 3.73 -3.71 -14.82
C ARG A 65 3.04 -3.50 -16.16
N GLU A 66 1.94 -4.18 -16.42
CA GLU A 66 1.12 -3.93 -17.62
C GLU A 66 0.55 -2.50 -17.63
N GLU A 67 0.20 -1.97 -16.44
CA GLU A 67 -0.23 -0.57 -16.26
C GLU A 67 0.94 0.43 -16.18
N ARG A 68 2.18 -0.02 -16.42
CA ARG A 68 3.44 0.79 -16.33
C ARG A 68 3.71 1.35 -14.93
N LEU A 69 3.28 0.64 -13.90
CA LEU A 69 3.53 0.93 -12.50
C LEU A 69 4.51 -0.08 -11.93
N ASN A 70 5.33 0.36 -10.95
CA ASN A 70 6.27 -0.51 -10.24
C ASN A 70 5.91 -0.53 -8.75
N ILE A 71 5.93 -1.71 -8.15
CA ILE A 71 5.80 -1.87 -6.70
C ILE A 71 7.17 -1.58 -6.06
N ILE A 72 7.19 -0.65 -5.12
CA ILE A 72 8.34 -0.43 -4.24
C ILE A 72 8.27 -1.39 -3.05
N PHE A 73 7.09 -1.49 -2.44
CA PHE A 73 6.82 -2.36 -1.32
C PHE A 73 5.36 -2.84 -1.37
N ALA A 74 5.12 -4.07 -0.94
CA ALA A 74 3.78 -4.63 -0.79
C ALA A 74 3.70 -5.55 0.43
N THR A 75 2.59 -5.47 1.14
CA THR A 75 2.27 -6.34 2.27
C THR A 75 0.78 -6.66 2.29
N ASN A 76 0.37 -7.65 3.05
CA ASN A 76 -1.05 -7.84 3.31
C ASN A 76 -1.60 -6.65 4.12
N GLY A 77 -2.76 -6.14 3.72
CA GLY A 77 -3.41 -4.99 4.38
C GLY A 77 -4.11 -5.35 5.70
N GLY A 78 -4.23 -6.64 6.02
CA GLY A 78 -4.90 -7.14 7.22
C GLY A 78 -5.01 -8.65 7.23
N MET A 79 -5.81 -9.18 8.15
CA MET A 79 -6.12 -10.62 8.20
C MET A 79 -7.08 -11.00 7.08
N TYR A 80 -6.96 -12.22 6.62
CA TYR A 80 -7.78 -12.79 5.55
C TYR A 80 -8.13 -14.26 5.81
N HIS A 81 -9.25 -14.69 5.25
CA HIS A 81 -9.70 -16.08 5.26
C HIS A 81 -8.87 -16.97 4.32
N ALA A 82 -9.09 -18.28 4.37
CA ALA A 82 -8.39 -19.25 3.51
C ALA A 82 -8.60 -18.96 2.01
N ASP A 83 -9.75 -18.41 1.62
CA ASP A 83 -10.07 -17.98 0.25
C ASP A 83 -9.50 -16.61 -0.11
N ARG A 84 -8.73 -15.98 0.80
CA ARG A 84 -8.13 -14.65 0.68
C ARG A 84 -9.12 -13.48 0.79
N SER A 85 -10.38 -13.72 1.15
CA SER A 85 -11.30 -12.64 1.48
C SER A 85 -10.92 -11.95 2.80
N PRO A 86 -11.17 -10.64 2.96
CA PRO A 86 -10.82 -9.89 4.17
C PRO A 86 -11.59 -10.40 5.41
N VAL A 87 -10.90 -10.38 6.58
CA VAL A 87 -11.52 -10.60 7.88
C VAL A 87 -11.86 -9.28 8.48
N GLY A 88 -12.73 -8.58 8.49
CA GLY A 88 -12.97 -7.24 9.03
C GLY A 88 -13.16 -6.22 7.94
N MET A 89 -13.16 -4.95 8.34
CA MET A 89 -13.47 -3.86 7.41
C MET A 89 -12.44 -3.75 6.28
N TYR A 90 -12.94 -3.75 5.05
CA TYR A 90 -12.14 -3.50 3.86
C TYR A 90 -12.85 -2.54 2.91
N VAL A 91 -12.19 -1.43 2.63
CA VAL A 91 -12.65 -0.39 1.71
C VAL A 91 -11.57 -0.13 0.68
N GLU A 92 -11.90 -0.22 -0.60
CA GLU A 92 -11.02 0.07 -1.73
C GLU A 92 -11.72 0.99 -2.72
N ASN A 93 -11.05 2.06 -3.15
CA ASN A 93 -11.62 3.05 -4.07
C ASN A 93 -13.01 3.58 -3.63
N PHE A 94 -13.16 3.89 -2.32
CA PHE A 94 -14.42 4.35 -1.70
C PHE A 94 -15.57 3.34 -1.74
N LYS A 95 -15.30 2.08 -2.06
CA LYS A 95 -16.28 1.00 -2.03
C LYS A 95 -15.97 0.05 -0.89
N GLU A 96 -16.94 -0.17 0.00
CA GLU A 96 -16.87 -1.17 1.06
C GLU A 96 -17.10 -2.57 0.46
N PHE A 97 -16.18 -3.48 0.73
CA PHE A 97 -16.24 -4.89 0.34
C PHE A 97 -16.48 -5.80 1.54
N SER A 98 -16.09 -5.36 2.73
CA SER A 98 -16.29 -6.09 3.97
C SER A 98 -16.55 -5.08 5.10
N PRO A 99 -17.59 -5.30 5.94
CA PRO A 99 -17.98 -4.36 6.98
C PRO A 99 -17.08 -4.44 8.21
N LEU A 100 -17.18 -3.41 9.05
CA LEU A 100 -16.56 -3.40 10.37
C LEU A 100 -17.24 -4.47 11.27
N ILE A 101 -16.42 -5.30 11.91
CA ILE A 101 -16.89 -6.24 12.93
C ILE A 101 -16.99 -5.50 14.28
N ILE A 102 -18.19 -5.42 14.83
CA ILE A 102 -18.50 -4.71 16.09
C ILE A 102 -19.03 -5.63 17.19
N SER A 103 -19.17 -6.93 16.92
CA SER A 103 -19.66 -7.93 17.88
C SER A 103 -18.55 -8.85 18.34
N ASP A 104 -18.64 -9.31 19.58
CA ASP A 104 -17.80 -10.41 20.07
C ASP A 104 -17.99 -11.67 19.24
N GLY A 105 -16.90 -12.41 19.03
CA GLY A 105 -16.93 -13.61 18.22
C GLY A 105 -15.64 -14.42 18.36
N PRO A 106 -15.56 -15.59 17.72
CA PRO A 106 -14.36 -16.40 17.70
C PRO A 106 -13.27 -15.75 16.85
N GLY A 107 -12.00 -16.02 17.18
CA GLY A 107 -10.84 -15.56 16.44
C GLY A 107 -10.39 -14.14 16.85
N ASN A 108 -9.34 -13.67 16.18
CA ASN A 108 -8.66 -12.41 16.59
C ASN A 108 -9.54 -11.18 16.42
N PHE A 109 -10.44 -11.14 15.43
CA PHE A 109 -11.39 -10.04 15.24
C PHE A 109 -12.63 -10.11 16.15
N GLY A 110 -12.80 -11.21 16.89
CA GLY A 110 -13.79 -11.28 17.96
C GLY A 110 -13.33 -10.64 19.27
N LEU A 111 -12.06 -10.22 19.36
CA LEU A 111 -11.52 -9.47 20.50
C LEU A 111 -11.76 -7.99 20.27
N LEU A 112 -12.59 -7.36 21.10
CA LEU A 112 -12.85 -5.93 21.02
C LEU A 112 -11.96 -5.13 22.01
N PRO A 113 -11.56 -3.88 21.65
CA PRO A 113 -11.90 -3.15 20.42
C PRO A 113 -11.04 -3.56 19.22
N ASN A 114 -11.63 -3.56 18.03
CA ASN A 114 -10.91 -3.73 16.78
C ASN A 114 -10.34 -2.39 16.28
N GLY A 115 -9.17 -2.44 15.66
CA GLY A 115 -8.55 -1.29 15.02
C GLY A 115 -8.75 -1.32 13.49
N VAL A 116 -8.99 -0.15 12.90
CA VAL A 116 -9.00 0.04 11.45
C VAL A 116 -7.99 1.13 11.11
N PHE A 117 -7.10 0.84 10.17
CA PHE A 117 -6.21 1.86 9.61
C PHE A 117 -6.82 2.40 8.32
N CYS A 118 -7.00 3.72 8.27
CA CYS A 118 -7.55 4.42 7.12
C CYS A 118 -6.58 5.49 6.63
N PHE A 119 -6.50 5.66 5.33
CA PHE A 119 -5.76 6.77 4.72
C PHE A 119 -6.49 7.27 3.48
N ASN A 120 -6.27 8.51 3.11
CA ASN A 120 -6.70 9.08 1.84
C ASN A 120 -5.54 9.87 1.22
N LYS A 121 -5.65 10.21 -0.08
CA LYS A 121 -4.57 10.92 -0.81
C LYS A 121 -4.35 12.37 -0.37
N LYS A 122 -5.14 12.88 0.58
CA LYS A 122 -5.05 14.27 1.03
C LYS A 122 -4.55 14.40 2.46
N GLU A 123 -4.57 13.32 3.22
CA GLU A 123 -4.20 13.27 4.64
C GLU A 123 -3.45 11.97 4.97
#